data_9a14733a39c4f00eb66f2f90da872d4f
#
_entry.id   9a14733a39c4f00eb66f2f90da872d4f
#
_cell.length_a   1.000
_cell.length_b   1.000
_cell.length_c   1.000
_cell.angle_alpha   90.00
_cell.angle_beta   90.00
_cell.angle_gamma   90.00
#
_symmetry.space_group_name_H-M   'P 1'
#
loop_
_entity.id
_entity.type
_entity.pdbx_description
1 polymer ?
#
loop_
_entity_poly.entity_id
_entity_poly.type
_entity_poly.pdbx_seq_one_letter_code
_entity_poly.pdbx_strand_id
1 'polypeptide(L)'
;FVENEEIKIELTFEKHLQGKILKALFKNHVYEEVAYEIYQLENKHQNIGLGRVGEFENPLSETEFFFLVKEKLQCDGIRHSAFTGKSIKKVAVLGGSGSFAINNAIASGADAYLTADLKYHQFYEAENQLLLADIGHFESERFTKNYIVDFLKEKITNFAPNSLQSGIILSEENTNPVKYF
;
A
#
# COMPACT_ATOMS: atom_id res chain seq x y z
N PHE A 1 0.81 24.39 -51.07
CA PHE A 1 1.16 23.92 -49.69
C PHE A 1 1.52 25.14 -48.87
N VAL A 2 0.86 25.33 -47.76
CA VAL A 2 1.24 26.36 -46.78
C VAL A 2 2.00 25.61 -45.69
N GLU A 3 3.27 26.01 -45.47
CA GLU A 3 4.08 25.47 -44.36
C GLU A 3 3.93 26.44 -43.18
N ASN A 4 3.50 25.89 -42.04
CA ASN A 4 3.44 26.60 -40.76
C ASN A 4 4.39 25.95 -39.77
N GLU A 5 5.14 26.76 -39.03
CA GLU A 5 5.90 26.28 -37.89
C GLU A 5 4.95 26.12 -36.69
N GLU A 6 4.94 24.93 -36.09
CA GLU A 6 4.14 24.64 -34.93
C GLU A 6 5.00 24.10 -33.78
N ILE A 7 4.61 24.40 -32.57
CA ILE A 7 5.28 23.89 -31.37
C ILE A 7 4.43 22.76 -30.79
N LYS A 8 5.00 21.56 -30.70
CA LYS A 8 4.38 20.42 -29.98
C LYS A 8 4.78 20.48 -28.51
N ILE A 9 3.78 20.48 -27.61
CA ILE A 9 3.99 20.40 -26.16
C ILE A 9 3.66 18.99 -25.71
N GLU A 10 4.62 18.32 -25.09
CA GLU A 10 4.44 17.01 -24.45
C GLU A 10 4.66 17.13 -22.96
N LEU A 11 3.75 16.55 -22.14
CA LEU A 11 3.89 16.50 -20.69
C LEU A 11 3.34 15.20 -20.13
N THR A 12 3.90 14.77 -19.01
CA THR A 12 3.40 13.63 -18.25
C THR A 12 2.66 14.09 -17.02
N PHE A 13 1.58 13.38 -16.67
CA PHE A 13 0.77 13.71 -15.50
C PHE A 13 0.04 12.48 -14.95
N GLU A 14 -0.37 12.55 -13.70
CA GLU A 14 -1.17 11.53 -13.07
C GLU A 14 -2.62 11.57 -13.56
N LYS A 15 -3.23 10.41 -13.74
CA LYS A 15 -4.57 10.26 -14.35
C LYS A 15 -5.64 11.16 -13.71
N HIS A 16 -5.60 11.39 -12.41
CA HIS A 16 -6.57 12.25 -11.73
C HIS A 16 -6.45 13.74 -12.08
N LEU A 17 -5.32 14.18 -12.65
CA LEU A 17 -5.08 15.57 -13.08
C LEU A 17 -5.58 15.85 -14.50
N GLN A 18 -5.98 14.82 -15.27
CA GLN A 18 -6.36 14.95 -16.68
C GLN A 18 -7.40 16.06 -16.91
N GLY A 19 -8.48 16.05 -16.14
CA GLY A 19 -9.54 17.05 -16.29
C GLY A 19 -9.07 18.49 -16.03
N LYS A 20 -8.17 18.67 -15.05
CA LYS A 20 -7.60 19.99 -14.74
C LYS A 20 -6.69 20.48 -15.86
N ILE A 21 -5.88 19.59 -16.42
CA ILE A 21 -4.94 19.90 -17.51
C ILE A 21 -5.70 20.22 -18.79
N LEU A 22 -6.68 19.42 -19.18
CA LEU A 22 -7.50 19.68 -20.35
C LEU A 22 -8.28 21.00 -20.22
N LYS A 23 -8.81 21.30 -19.05
CA LYS A 23 -9.45 22.60 -18.79
C LYS A 23 -8.48 23.78 -18.98
N ALA A 24 -7.24 23.63 -18.53
CA ALA A 24 -6.22 24.66 -18.74
C ALA A 24 -5.84 24.78 -20.21
N LEU A 25 -5.70 23.67 -20.93
CA LEU A 25 -5.41 23.64 -22.37
C LEU A 25 -6.48 24.40 -23.14
N PHE A 26 -7.75 24.02 -23.01
CA PHE A 26 -8.88 24.68 -23.75
C PHE A 26 -9.07 26.14 -23.38
N LYS A 27 -8.74 26.54 -22.16
CA LYS A 27 -8.86 27.93 -21.73
C LYS A 27 -7.79 28.85 -22.35
N ASN A 28 -6.58 28.34 -22.59
CA ASN A 28 -5.43 29.15 -22.93
C ASN A 28 -4.94 28.93 -24.39
N HIS A 29 -5.47 27.96 -25.10
CA HIS A 29 -5.11 27.71 -26.49
C HIS A 29 -5.75 28.76 -27.41
N VAL A 30 -5.01 29.12 -28.47
CA VAL A 30 -5.43 30.14 -29.42
C VAL A 30 -6.45 29.64 -30.46
N TYR A 31 -6.56 28.31 -30.63
CA TYR A 31 -7.52 27.69 -31.54
C TYR A 31 -8.81 27.32 -30.82
N GLU A 32 -9.95 27.46 -31.52
CA GLU A 32 -11.26 27.04 -31.01
C GLU A 32 -11.34 25.50 -30.91
N GLU A 33 -10.78 24.80 -31.90
CA GLU A 33 -10.65 23.34 -31.90
C GLU A 33 -9.17 22.95 -31.67
N VAL A 34 -8.89 22.44 -30.47
CA VAL A 34 -7.52 22.06 -30.07
C VAL A 34 -7.25 20.61 -30.39
N ALA A 35 -6.25 20.36 -31.21
CA ALA A 35 -5.74 19.00 -31.42
C ALA A 35 -4.87 18.58 -30.21
N TYR A 36 -5.22 17.43 -29.62
CA TYR A 36 -4.43 16.83 -28.53
C TYR A 36 -4.57 15.31 -28.54
N GLU A 37 -3.61 14.66 -27.97
CA GLU A 37 -3.55 13.21 -27.80
C GLU A 37 -3.23 12.86 -26.35
N ILE A 38 -3.79 11.75 -25.86
CA ILE A 38 -3.52 11.23 -24.53
C ILE A 38 -3.11 9.76 -24.66
N TYR A 39 -1.90 9.46 -24.21
CA TYR A 39 -1.37 8.11 -24.19
C TYR A 39 -1.19 7.64 -22.75
N GLN A 40 -1.61 6.42 -22.46
CA GLN A 40 -1.29 5.78 -21.19
C GLN A 40 0.14 5.24 -21.27
N LEU A 41 0.97 5.66 -20.31
CA LEU A 41 2.32 5.12 -20.18
C LEU A 41 2.27 3.74 -19.49
N GLU A 42 3.10 2.82 -19.92
CA GLU A 42 3.32 1.50 -19.31
C GLU A 42 4.01 1.61 -17.93
N ASN A 43 4.61 2.73 -17.63
CA ASN A 43 5.33 2.99 -16.39
C ASN A 43 4.40 2.88 -15.18
N LYS A 44 4.74 1.97 -14.25
CA LYS A 44 4.05 1.88 -12.96
C LYS A 44 4.62 2.91 -12.00
N HIS A 45 3.74 3.50 -11.16
CA HIS A 45 4.19 4.40 -10.11
C HIS A 45 4.95 3.60 -9.03
N GLN A 46 6.26 3.82 -8.92
CA GLN A 46 7.13 3.01 -8.06
C GLN A 46 6.85 3.17 -6.55
N ASN A 47 6.27 4.31 -6.15
CA ASN A 47 6.01 4.63 -4.75
C ASN A 47 4.57 4.38 -4.30
N ILE A 48 3.68 3.93 -5.21
CA ILE A 48 2.29 3.62 -4.90
C ILE A 48 2.04 2.14 -5.22
N GLY A 49 1.57 1.41 -4.22
CA GLY A 49 1.22 0.00 -4.34
C GLY A 49 0.31 -0.41 -3.19
N LEU A 50 -0.35 -1.55 -3.32
CA LEU A 50 -1.23 -2.11 -2.29
C LEU A 50 -0.45 -2.61 -1.07
N GLY A 51 0.79 -3.08 -1.29
CA GLY A 51 1.68 -3.55 -0.24
C GLY A 51 3.01 -2.80 -0.24
N ARG A 52 3.89 -3.23 0.64
CA ARG A 52 5.26 -2.73 0.76
C ARG A 52 6.23 -3.89 0.91
N VAL A 53 7.46 -3.65 0.48
CA VAL A 53 8.60 -4.52 0.76
C VAL A 53 9.63 -3.71 1.52
N GLY A 54 10.14 -4.29 2.61
CA GLY A 54 11.16 -3.67 3.44
C GLY A 54 12.22 -4.68 3.84
N GLU A 55 13.34 -4.20 4.37
CA GLU A 55 14.43 -5.05 4.84
C GLU A 55 14.81 -4.67 6.27
N PHE A 56 15.09 -5.68 7.07
CA PHE A 56 15.72 -5.50 8.38
C PHE A 56 17.22 -5.20 8.19
N GLU A 57 17.75 -4.36 9.05
CA GLU A 57 19.19 -4.13 9.08
C GLU A 57 19.94 -5.43 9.40
N ASN A 58 19.49 -6.15 10.43
CA ASN A 58 20.01 -7.46 10.82
C ASN A 58 18.94 -8.52 10.56
N PRO A 59 19.28 -9.64 9.90
CA PRO A 59 18.36 -10.75 9.70
C PRO A 59 17.90 -11.35 11.04
N LEU A 60 16.64 -11.77 11.08
CA LEU A 60 16.02 -12.44 12.22
C LEU A 60 15.83 -13.95 11.91
N SER A 61 15.82 -14.78 12.92
CA SER A 61 15.25 -16.12 12.77
C SER A 61 13.73 -16.04 12.53
N GLU A 62 13.13 -17.06 11.93
CA GLU A 62 11.68 -17.11 11.69
C GLU A 62 10.89 -16.97 13.01
N THR A 63 11.39 -17.53 14.10
CA THR A 63 10.77 -17.43 15.42
C THR A 63 10.86 -16.01 15.99
N GLU A 64 12.01 -15.37 15.95
CA GLU A 64 12.17 -13.98 16.37
C GLU A 64 11.30 -13.04 15.55
N PHE A 65 11.21 -13.28 14.24
CA PHE A 65 10.33 -12.54 13.36
C PHE A 65 8.86 -12.65 13.79
N PHE A 66 8.36 -13.84 14.13
CA PHE A 66 6.99 -14.00 14.61
C PHE A 66 6.75 -13.35 15.98
N PHE A 67 7.72 -13.39 16.89
CA PHE A 67 7.61 -12.63 18.14
C PHE A 67 7.50 -11.13 17.89
N LEU A 68 8.33 -10.59 16.99
CA LEU A 68 8.27 -9.18 16.59
C LEU A 68 6.90 -8.83 15.96
N VAL A 69 6.40 -9.68 15.06
CA VAL A 69 5.09 -9.48 14.41
C VAL A 69 3.98 -9.47 15.46
N LYS A 70 3.97 -10.43 16.39
CA LYS A 70 2.97 -10.48 17.47
C LYS A 70 3.01 -9.25 18.36
N GLU A 71 4.20 -8.79 18.72
CA GLU A 71 4.38 -7.58 19.54
C GLU A 71 3.88 -6.34 18.80
N LYS A 72 4.35 -6.12 17.57
CA LYS A 72 4.07 -4.89 16.82
C LYS A 72 2.63 -4.81 16.32
N LEU A 73 2.05 -5.92 15.91
CA LEU A 73 0.68 -5.96 15.38
C LEU A 73 -0.35 -6.39 16.42
N GLN A 74 0.11 -6.74 17.62
CA GLN A 74 -0.76 -7.15 18.75
C GLN A 74 -1.73 -8.25 18.34
N CYS A 75 -1.21 -9.27 17.63
CA CYS A 75 -2.00 -10.43 17.18
C CYS A 75 -1.85 -11.60 18.14
N ASP A 76 -2.96 -12.28 18.46
CA ASP A 76 -2.99 -13.41 19.38
C ASP A 76 -2.45 -14.69 18.73
N GLY A 77 -2.65 -14.86 17.45
CA GLY A 77 -2.21 -16.01 16.69
C GLY A 77 -1.72 -15.66 15.28
N ILE A 78 -0.83 -16.47 14.74
CA ILE A 78 -0.35 -16.39 13.36
C ILE A 78 -0.55 -17.76 12.73
N ARG A 79 -1.29 -17.83 11.63
CA ARG A 79 -1.34 -19.01 10.77
C ARG A 79 -0.22 -18.89 9.74
N HIS A 80 0.55 -19.95 9.55
CA HIS A 80 1.71 -19.82 8.65
C HIS A 80 1.99 -21.11 7.86
N SER A 81 2.73 -20.97 6.75
CA SER A 81 3.31 -22.09 6.02
C SER A 81 4.38 -22.79 6.85
N ALA A 82 4.88 -23.93 6.41
CA ALA A 82 6.04 -24.54 7.05
C ALA A 82 7.20 -23.52 7.12
N PHE A 83 8.01 -23.64 8.17
CA PHE A 83 9.26 -22.89 8.26
C PHE A 83 10.19 -23.27 7.12
N THR A 84 10.85 -22.27 6.57
CA THR A 84 11.81 -22.47 5.46
C THR A 84 13.21 -22.83 5.97
N GLY A 85 13.47 -22.60 7.26
CA GLY A 85 14.79 -22.76 7.88
C GLY A 85 15.78 -21.65 7.50
N LYS A 86 15.30 -20.57 6.87
CA LYS A 86 16.09 -19.42 6.45
C LYS A 86 15.95 -18.27 7.45
N SER A 87 16.92 -17.37 7.45
CA SER A 87 16.77 -16.11 8.16
C SER A 87 15.86 -15.16 7.38
N ILE A 88 15.12 -14.32 8.09
CA ILE A 88 14.22 -13.31 7.54
C ILE A 88 14.92 -11.96 7.53
N LYS A 89 15.24 -11.46 6.36
CA LYS A 89 15.78 -10.11 6.16
C LYS A 89 14.81 -9.25 5.38
N LYS A 90 14.27 -9.75 4.28
CA LYS A 90 13.37 -9.03 3.39
C LYS A 90 11.93 -9.47 3.59
N VAL A 91 11.05 -8.54 3.89
CA VAL A 91 9.65 -8.81 4.23
C VAL A 91 8.73 -8.04 3.31
N ALA A 92 7.77 -8.75 2.71
CA ALA A 92 6.63 -8.17 2.03
C ALA A 92 5.44 -8.10 3.01
N VAL A 93 4.67 -7.00 2.94
CA VAL A 93 3.47 -6.82 3.76
C VAL A 93 2.32 -6.28 2.91
N LEU A 94 1.11 -6.80 3.14
CA LEU A 94 -0.12 -6.30 2.57
C LEU A 94 -1.24 -6.52 3.59
N GLY A 95 -1.82 -5.44 4.10
CA GLY A 95 -2.94 -5.49 5.05
C GLY A 95 -4.21 -6.03 4.39
N GLY A 96 -5.05 -6.68 5.21
CA GLY A 96 -6.26 -7.34 4.73
C GLY A 96 -6.00 -8.54 3.83
N SER A 97 -6.94 -8.85 2.96
CA SER A 97 -6.93 -10.03 2.10
C SER A 97 -5.93 -9.89 0.95
N GLY A 98 -4.76 -10.49 1.08
CA GLY A 98 -3.63 -10.34 0.15
C GLY A 98 -3.18 -11.60 -0.58
N SER A 99 -4.01 -12.66 -0.64
CA SER A 99 -3.62 -13.91 -1.30
C SER A 99 -3.20 -13.74 -2.77
N PHE A 100 -3.81 -12.80 -3.48
CA PHE A 100 -3.50 -12.49 -4.88
C PHE A 100 -2.07 -11.97 -5.10
N ALA A 101 -1.39 -11.54 -4.06
CA ALA A 101 -0.05 -10.96 -4.13
C ALA A 101 1.07 -11.93 -3.68
N ILE A 102 0.76 -13.20 -3.39
CA ILE A 102 1.76 -14.20 -2.97
C ILE A 102 2.88 -14.28 -4.02
N ASN A 103 2.53 -14.46 -5.29
CA ASN A 103 3.51 -14.53 -6.38
C ASN A 103 4.33 -13.24 -6.54
N ASN A 104 3.73 -12.08 -6.25
CA ASN A 104 4.44 -10.80 -6.28
C ASN A 104 5.45 -10.71 -5.12
N ALA A 105 5.10 -11.21 -3.93
CA ALA A 105 6.01 -11.28 -2.79
C ALA A 105 7.19 -12.20 -3.10
N ILE A 106 6.95 -13.38 -3.67
CA ILE A 106 7.99 -14.31 -4.13
C ILE A 106 8.90 -13.61 -5.17
N ALA A 107 8.31 -13.02 -6.21
CA ALA A 107 9.05 -12.34 -7.26
C ALA A 107 9.87 -11.14 -6.77
N SER A 108 9.47 -10.52 -5.66
CA SER A 108 10.24 -9.45 -5.03
C SER A 108 11.49 -9.96 -4.28
N GLY A 109 11.63 -11.29 -4.12
CA GLY A 109 12.68 -11.92 -3.33
C GLY A 109 12.49 -11.73 -1.82
N ALA A 110 11.24 -11.61 -1.34
CA ALA A 110 10.95 -11.55 0.08
C ALA A 110 11.19 -12.91 0.76
N ASP A 111 11.75 -12.89 1.98
CA ASP A 111 11.93 -14.09 2.82
C ASP A 111 10.63 -14.44 3.55
N ALA A 112 9.81 -13.42 3.84
CA ALA A 112 8.49 -13.59 4.46
C ALA A 112 7.44 -12.68 3.81
N TYR A 113 6.19 -13.13 3.83
CA TYR A 113 5.04 -12.34 3.41
C TYR A 113 3.96 -12.35 4.50
N LEU A 114 3.64 -11.16 5.03
CA LEU A 114 2.57 -10.95 6.00
C LEU A 114 1.32 -10.42 5.29
N THR A 115 0.19 -11.10 5.49
CA THR A 115 -1.12 -10.72 4.97
C THR A 115 -2.23 -11.31 5.84
N ALA A 116 -3.47 -11.35 5.35
CA ALA A 116 -4.60 -11.96 6.03
C ALA A 116 -5.53 -12.72 5.07
N ASP A 117 -6.52 -13.41 5.65
CA ASP A 117 -7.59 -14.14 4.96
C ASP A 117 -7.10 -15.24 4.00
N LEU A 118 -6.01 -15.90 4.34
CA LEU A 118 -5.49 -16.99 3.54
C LEU A 118 -6.33 -18.26 3.71
N LYS A 119 -6.72 -18.84 2.59
CA LYS A 119 -7.38 -20.16 2.54
C LYS A 119 -6.33 -21.27 2.67
N TYR A 120 -6.78 -22.45 3.10
CA TYR A 120 -5.94 -23.62 3.30
C TYR A 120 -4.96 -23.89 2.13
N HIS A 121 -5.48 -23.91 0.89
CA HIS A 121 -4.66 -24.23 -0.28
C HIS A 121 -3.62 -23.13 -0.61
N GLN A 122 -3.87 -21.90 -0.22
CA GLN A 122 -2.96 -20.78 -0.53
C GLN A 122 -1.64 -20.86 0.23
N PHE A 123 -1.60 -21.55 1.36
CA PHE A 123 -0.33 -21.79 2.07
C PHE A 123 0.64 -22.67 1.26
N TYR A 124 0.15 -23.50 0.34
CA TYR A 124 1.00 -24.27 -0.56
C TYR A 124 1.67 -23.40 -1.66
N GLU A 125 1.07 -22.25 -1.98
CA GLU A 125 1.62 -21.33 -3.00
C GLU A 125 2.96 -20.74 -2.58
N ALA A 126 3.30 -20.79 -1.29
CA ALA A 126 4.62 -20.40 -0.79
C ALA A 126 5.76 -21.27 -1.33
N GLU A 127 5.49 -22.55 -1.67
CA GLU A 127 6.43 -23.51 -2.26
C GLU A 127 7.81 -23.58 -1.55
N ASN A 128 7.85 -23.35 -0.24
CA ASN A 128 9.06 -23.18 0.56
C ASN A 128 10.01 -22.06 0.09
N GLN A 129 9.54 -21.16 -0.76
CA GLN A 129 10.34 -20.03 -1.26
C GLN A 129 10.37 -18.90 -0.25
N LEU A 130 9.25 -18.66 0.43
CA LEU A 130 9.13 -17.67 1.52
C LEU A 130 8.27 -18.22 2.68
N LEU A 131 8.39 -17.59 3.84
CA LEU A 131 7.52 -17.81 4.98
C LEU A 131 6.22 -17.03 4.78
N LEU A 132 5.12 -17.72 4.47
CA LEU A 132 3.81 -17.10 4.29
C LEU A 132 3.06 -17.08 5.62
N ALA A 133 2.58 -15.91 6.06
CA ALA A 133 1.91 -15.71 7.33
C ALA A 133 0.62 -14.91 7.22
N ASP A 134 -0.44 -15.48 7.78
CA ASP A 134 -1.75 -14.88 7.97
C ASP A 134 -1.86 -14.41 9.43
N ILE A 135 -1.90 -13.12 9.64
CA ILE A 135 -1.89 -12.47 10.95
C ILE A 135 -3.28 -12.01 11.42
N GLY A 136 -4.31 -12.29 10.62
CA GLY A 136 -5.67 -11.82 10.84
C GLY A 136 -5.96 -10.46 10.15
N HIS A 137 -7.18 -10.33 9.65
CA HIS A 137 -7.59 -9.13 8.89
C HIS A 137 -7.57 -7.89 9.78
N PHE A 138 -8.27 -7.95 10.92
CA PHE A 138 -8.33 -6.84 11.85
C PHE A 138 -6.93 -6.45 12.36
N GLU A 139 -6.10 -7.43 12.71
CA GLU A 139 -4.76 -7.23 13.24
C GLU A 139 -3.84 -6.55 12.22
N SER A 140 -4.00 -6.87 10.94
CA SER A 140 -3.21 -6.28 9.85
C SER A 140 -3.59 -4.83 9.54
N GLU A 141 -4.80 -4.38 9.90
CA GLU A 141 -5.34 -3.07 9.53
C GLU A 141 -5.69 -2.17 10.73
N ARG A 142 -5.69 -2.70 11.96
CA ARG A 142 -6.16 -2.00 13.17
C ARG A 142 -5.51 -0.63 13.42
N PHE A 143 -4.30 -0.43 12.98
CA PHE A 143 -3.56 0.82 13.15
C PHE A 143 -3.87 1.88 12.09
N THR A 144 -4.64 1.54 11.05
CA THR A 144 -5.04 2.49 10.00
C THR A 144 -5.77 3.69 10.58
N LYS A 145 -6.62 3.50 11.60
CA LYS A 145 -7.34 4.57 12.27
C LYS A 145 -6.39 5.58 12.94
N ASN A 146 -5.29 5.11 13.52
CA ASN A 146 -4.29 5.97 14.15
C ASN A 146 -3.62 6.86 13.09
N TYR A 147 -3.19 6.25 11.99
CA TYR A 147 -2.59 6.97 10.87
C TYR A 147 -3.53 8.03 10.29
N ILE A 148 -4.83 7.70 10.11
CA ILE A 148 -5.84 8.65 9.63
C ILE A 148 -6.00 9.81 10.59
N VAL A 149 -6.06 9.55 11.89
CA VAL A 149 -6.16 10.61 12.91
C VAL A 149 -4.95 11.52 12.87
N ASP A 150 -3.75 10.99 12.79
CA ASP A 150 -2.51 11.78 12.74
C ASP A 150 -2.44 12.62 11.46
N PHE A 151 -2.78 12.03 10.32
CA PHE A 151 -2.88 12.74 9.04
C PHE A 151 -3.90 13.88 9.09
N LEU A 152 -5.09 13.65 9.65
CA LEU A 152 -6.12 14.67 9.77
C LEU A 152 -5.70 15.79 10.72
N LYS A 153 -5.06 15.46 11.85
CA LYS A 153 -4.51 16.47 12.77
C LYS A 153 -3.51 17.38 12.08
N GLU A 154 -2.57 16.81 11.34
CA GLU A 154 -1.60 17.58 10.57
C GLU A 154 -2.29 18.52 9.56
N LYS A 155 -3.24 17.99 8.78
CA LYS A 155 -3.95 18.79 7.75
C LYS A 155 -4.78 19.89 8.36
N ILE A 156 -5.55 19.60 9.41
CA ILE A 156 -6.41 20.61 10.07
C ILE A 156 -5.56 21.69 10.73
N THR A 157 -4.45 21.34 11.37
CA THR A 157 -3.53 22.32 11.96
C THR A 157 -3.03 23.32 10.90
N ASN A 158 -2.74 22.84 9.69
CA ASN A 158 -2.24 23.67 8.61
C ASN A 158 -3.33 24.60 8.01
N PHE A 159 -4.61 24.16 8.00
CA PHE A 159 -5.70 24.92 7.37
C PHE A 159 -6.53 25.75 8.35
N ALA A 160 -6.64 25.34 9.60
CA ALA A 160 -7.50 25.97 10.61
C ALA A 160 -6.92 25.77 12.03
N PRO A 161 -5.82 26.44 12.37
CA PRO A 161 -5.09 26.23 13.63
C PRO A 161 -5.95 26.45 14.89
N ASN A 162 -6.98 27.28 14.81
CA ASN A 162 -7.88 27.58 15.94
C ASN A 162 -9.07 26.60 16.07
N SER A 163 -9.29 25.69 15.10
CA SER A 163 -10.41 24.73 15.13
C SER A 163 -10.07 23.41 15.83
N LEU A 164 -8.83 23.21 16.23
CA LEU A 164 -8.37 21.98 16.91
C LEU A 164 -8.95 21.77 18.32
N GLN A 165 -9.60 22.79 18.89
CA GLN A 165 -10.25 22.65 20.20
C GLN A 165 -11.48 21.71 20.20
N SER A 166 -12.03 21.39 19.04
CA SER A 166 -13.14 20.42 18.88
C SER A 166 -12.70 18.97 18.62
N GLY A 167 -11.42 18.70 18.72
CA GLY A 167 -10.82 17.39 18.90
C GLY A 167 -11.14 16.30 17.84
N ILE A 168 -10.14 15.95 17.02
CA ILE A 168 -10.18 14.65 16.34
C ILE A 168 -9.98 13.59 17.41
N ILE A 169 -11.00 12.77 17.65
CA ILE A 169 -11.00 11.71 18.65
C ILE A 169 -10.75 10.37 17.95
N LEU A 170 -9.75 9.63 18.43
CA LEU A 170 -9.55 8.25 18.00
C LEU A 170 -10.63 7.37 18.65
N SER A 171 -11.35 6.59 17.83
CA SER A 171 -12.29 5.61 18.35
C SER A 171 -11.54 4.49 19.10
N GLU A 172 -11.94 4.19 20.31
CA GLU A 172 -11.42 3.08 21.13
C GLU A 172 -12.22 1.80 20.94
N GLU A 173 -13.32 1.83 20.17
CA GLU A 173 -14.17 0.69 19.92
C GLU A 173 -13.39 -0.44 19.23
N ASN A 174 -13.52 -1.65 19.77
CA ASN A 174 -12.96 -2.86 19.18
C ASN A 174 -14.01 -3.53 18.28
N THR A 175 -13.85 -3.33 16.98
CA THR A 175 -14.76 -3.86 15.95
C THR A 175 -14.37 -5.26 15.45
N ASN A 176 -13.36 -5.92 16.05
CA ASN A 176 -12.94 -7.26 15.62
C ASN A 176 -14.04 -8.30 15.91
N PRO A 177 -14.66 -8.90 14.86
CA PRO A 177 -15.68 -9.94 15.04
C PRO A 177 -15.06 -11.31 15.36
N VAL A 178 -13.77 -11.48 15.11
CA VAL A 178 -13.05 -12.76 15.32
C VAL A 178 -12.56 -12.83 16.75
N LYS A 179 -12.80 -13.96 17.40
CA LYS A 179 -12.31 -14.26 18.74
C LYS A 179 -11.50 -15.54 18.71
N TYR A 180 -10.48 -15.60 19.51
CA TYR A 180 -9.66 -16.78 19.72
C TYR A 180 -9.97 -17.36 21.09
N PHE A 181 -10.06 -18.69 21.16
CA PHE A 181 -10.30 -19.42 22.40
C PHE A 181 -8.98 -19.86 23.02
#